data_395f888056edbd13693de69f3b629c98
#
_entry.id   395f888056edbd13693de69f3b629c98
#
_cell.length_a   1.000
_cell.length_b   1.000
_cell.length_c   1.000
_cell.angle_alpha   90.00
_cell.angle_beta   90.00
_cell.angle_gamma   90.00
#
_symmetry.space_group_name_H-M   'P 1'
#
loop_
_entity.id
_entity.type
_entity.pdbx_description
1 polymer ?
#
loop_
_entity_poly.entity_id
_entity_poly.type
_entity_poly.pdbx_seq_one_letter_code
_entity_poly.pdbx_strand_id
1 'polypeptide(L)'
;MLNALYDYAVRHELSLPDGYAKKTVVAYISFSSKVDDYVEIHMGDDREIPCPDIGSLANGKEKSNIIVEKRSVVIPDEENAKSTFFRNALVELGQVEPDAALCAEILSNADVLEKIRAHLDVNKIKPANRISFMVDGRKLHNSPHLLEWWKIWRQGIMPPKKGDLAPCLITGELTTPVATAPSIKGLRVVGGHASGDALICFDKPAFCSYGLKQAANAPVSETAMGAVKAALDELISDAPILCGMKFVHWYDRDVEMENDPFFDVNFLGLGNADQEGEEADDDDTAQKEIAARSRADQVIESVKTGTTAGSLDAIYHILLLSGVGGRVMVRRYEMGEYESLQKNLDKWNRDLALVHPYAQGLCKPLKLTGRLIRLLKYQKNDRKIFDRMSKELSGITPAVLTAILGGGRLPDAVAIRALAYIRSKLLINDEEQTDDNLDGWACQWLKVWLLRNHERSEEHLNEYYNPNHPEPAYHCGAAMAIYGEIQHKAMPEVNVNMAQRFYASCIQTPALVLGRLSQMCVHHLAKIDTKFYQNLYRELLERVHTAIGPVIPTTLNLEKQSYFALGYYQMYAKMRKDRMDAVHKNKEEA
;
A
#
# COMPACT_ATOMS: atom_id res chain seq x y z
N MET A 1 16.08 7.66 -1.77
CA MET A 1 14.91 7.38 -2.63
C MET A 1 15.25 7.49 -4.12
N LEU A 2 15.58 8.69 -4.68
CA LEU A 2 15.82 8.82 -6.12
C LEU A 2 16.96 7.94 -6.60
N ASN A 3 18.07 7.87 -5.88
CA ASN A 3 19.18 6.98 -6.23
C ASN A 3 18.76 5.51 -6.22
N ALA A 4 18.02 5.07 -5.18
CA ALA A 4 17.54 3.69 -5.10
C ALA A 4 16.57 3.32 -6.24
N LEU A 5 15.74 4.27 -6.72
CA LEU A 5 14.90 4.08 -7.89
C LEU A 5 15.70 4.06 -9.19
N TYR A 6 16.74 4.90 -9.28
CA TYR A 6 17.67 4.88 -10.41
C TYR A 6 18.41 3.54 -10.49
N ASP A 7 18.94 3.05 -9.36
CA ASP A 7 19.64 1.78 -9.27
C ASP A 7 18.71 0.61 -9.63
N TYR A 8 17.43 0.67 -9.19
CA TYR A 8 16.39 -0.27 -9.60
C TYR A 8 16.22 -0.27 -11.13
N ALA A 9 16.06 0.91 -11.73
CA ALA A 9 15.85 1.04 -13.17
C ALA A 9 17.06 0.52 -13.98
N VAL A 10 18.28 0.76 -13.50
CA VAL A 10 19.49 0.26 -14.16
C VAL A 10 19.55 -1.26 -14.10
N ARG A 11 19.28 -1.86 -12.95
CA ARG A 11 19.32 -3.30 -12.75
C ARG A 11 18.25 -4.05 -13.57
N HIS A 12 17.05 -3.45 -13.70
CA HIS A 12 15.93 -4.04 -14.46
C HIS A 12 15.90 -3.57 -15.93
N GLU A 13 16.98 -2.94 -16.42
CA GLU A 13 17.11 -2.48 -17.81
C GLU A 13 15.96 -1.56 -18.28
N LEU A 14 15.41 -0.75 -17.35
CA LEU A 14 14.30 0.18 -17.63
C LEU A 14 14.78 1.52 -18.20
N SER A 15 16.09 1.81 -18.14
CA SER A 15 16.67 3.04 -18.63
C SER A 15 16.56 3.12 -20.15
N LEU A 16 16.08 4.26 -20.63
CA LEU A 16 16.03 4.58 -22.05
C LEU A 16 17.15 5.55 -22.43
N PRO A 17 17.63 5.50 -23.67
CA PRO A 17 18.54 6.51 -24.19
C PRO A 17 17.96 7.92 -24.11
N ASP A 18 18.82 8.94 -24.09
CA ASP A 18 18.40 10.35 -24.08
C ASP A 18 17.43 10.67 -25.20
N GLY A 19 16.29 11.25 -24.83
CA GLY A 19 15.23 11.58 -25.75
C GLY A 19 14.48 10.38 -26.33
N TYR A 20 14.47 9.25 -25.64
CA TYR A 20 13.58 8.14 -25.95
C TYR A 20 12.41 8.09 -24.98
N ALA A 21 11.27 7.62 -25.48
CA ALA A 21 10.10 7.33 -24.67
C ALA A 21 9.44 6.05 -25.14
N LYS A 22 8.78 5.34 -24.24
CA LYS A 22 7.94 4.18 -24.59
C LYS A 22 6.63 4.67 -25.23
N LYS A 23 6.27 4.14 -26.40
CA LYS A 23 5.02 4.47 -27.12
C LYS A 23 4.37 3.21 -27.68
N THR A 24 3.05 3.15 -27.62
CA THR A 24 2.28 2.09 -28.30
C THR A 24 2.09 2.45 -29.77
N VAL A 25 2.38 1.51 -30.67
CA VAL A 25 2.14 1.62 -32.12
C VAL A 25 0.93 0.79 -32.47
N VAL A 26 -0.13 1.46 -32.95
CA VAL A 26 -1.40 0.78 -33.31
C VAL A 26 -1.28 0.05 -34.65
N ALA A 27 -0.52 0.61 -35.59
CA ALA A 27 -0.33 0.00 -36.88
C ALA A 27 1.02 0.37 -37.52
N TYR A 28 1.55 -0.51 -38.32
CA TYR A 28 2.72 -0.31 -39.17
C TYR A 28 2.29 -0.24 -40.63
N ILE A 29 2.78 0.77 -41.35
CA ILE A 29 2.69 0.82 -42.80
C ILE A 29 3.88 0.04 -43.36
N SER A 30 3.62 -1.06 -44.03
CA SER A 30 4.63 -1.96 -44.58
C SER A 30 4.86 -1.64 -46.05
N PHE A 31 6.15 -1.49 -46.41
CA PHE A 31 6.63 -1.28 -47.77
C PHE A 31 7.55 -2.43 -48.18
N SER A 32 7.76 -2.57 -49.50
CA SER A 32 8.73 -3.50 -50.06
C SER A 32 9.81 -2.76 -50.82
N SER A 33 11.07 -3.13 -50.62
CA SER A 33 12.21 -2.64 -51.43
C SER A 33 12.29 -3.32 -52.83
N LYS A 34 11.49 -4.35 -53.06
CA LYS A 34 11.53 -5.18 -54.28
C LYS A 34 10.34 -5.00 -55.19
N VAL A 35 9.23 -4.47 -54.69
CA VAL A 35 7.95 -4.33 -55.39
C VAL A 35 7.50 -2.89 -55.26
N ASP A 36 7.49 -2.17 -56.39
CA ASP A 36 7.03 -0.78 -56.43
C ASP A 36 5.54 -0.72 -56.00
N ASP A 37 5.18 0.37 -55.28
CA ASP A 37 3.83 0.67 -54.82
C ASP A 37 3.20 -0.41 -53.88
N TYR A 38 3.99 -1.33 -53.34
CA TYR A 38 3.50 -2.25 -52.33
C TYR A 38 3.20 -1.53 -51.03
N VAL A 39 1.97 -1.65 -50.57
CA VAL A 39 1.50 -1.07 -49.29
C VAL A 39 0.59 -2.09 -48.59
N GLU A 40 0.96 -2.43 -47.36
CA GLU A 40 0.15 -3.26 -46.48
C GLU A 40 0.11 -2.67 -45.07
N ILE A 41 -0.98 -2.90 -44.32
CA ILE A 41 -1.11 -2.44 -42.92
C ILE A 41 -1.00 -3.64 -42.00
N HIS A 42 -0.01 -3.62 -41.13
CA HIS A 42 0.14 -4.60 -40.06
C HIS A 42 -0.28 -3.97 -38.72
N MET A 43 -1.17 -4.63 -37.99
CA MET A 43 -1.57 -4.17 -36.67
C MET A 43 -0.42 -4.32 -35.67
N GLY A 44 -0.30 -3.37 -34.76
CA GLY A 44 0.62 -3.45 -33.63
C GLY A 44 0.16 -4.49 -32.60
N ASP A 45 1.05 -4.85 -31.70
CA ASP A 45 0.85 -5.88 -30.66
C ASP A 45 0.48 -5.27 -29.28
N ASP A 46 0.03 -4.02 -29.26
CA ASP A 46 -0.31 -3.22 -28.07
C ASP A 46 0.85 -3.04 -27.04
N ARG A 47 2.05 -3.51 -27.36
CA ARG A 47 3.23 -3.32 -26.51
C ARG A 47 3.81 -1.92 -26.69
N GLU A 48 4.26 -1.35 -25.56
CA GLU A 48 5.04 -0.12 -25.61
C GLU A 48 6.47 -0.40 -26.10
N ILE A 49 6.90 0.34 -27.12
CA ILE A 49 8.24 0.24 -27.70
C ILE A 49 9.06 1.50 -27.43
N PRO A 50 10.37 1.39 -27.16
CA PRO A 50 11.24 2.53 -27.07
C PRO A 50 11.42 3.19 -28.44
N CYS A 51 11.22 4.50 -28.52
CA CYS A 51 11.39 5.26 -29.76
C CYS A 51 11.76 6.72 -29.49
N PRO A 52 12.38 7.41 -30.44
CA PRO A 52 12.75 8.81 -30.33
C PRO A 52 11.57 9.71 -29.94
N ASP A 53 11.81 10.67 -29.03
CA ASP A 53 10.84 11.63 -28.54
C ASP A 53 11.49 13.00 -28.31
N ILE A 54 10.95 14.03 -28.94
CA ILE A 54 11.40 15.42 -28.78
C ILE A 54 10.70 16.12 -27.59
N GLY A 55 9.97 15.39 -26.79
CA GLY A 55 9.33 15.88 -25.56
C GLY A 55 8.30 17.00 -25.83
N SER A 56 8.41 18.06 -25.05
CA SER A 56 7.48 19.19 -25.13
C SER A 56 7.48 19.94 -26.47
N LEU A 57 8.52 19.84 -27.29
CA LEU A 57 8.56 20.45 -28.62
C LEU A 57 7.50 19.85 -29.54
N ALA A 58 7.14 18.58 -29.38
CA ALA A 58 6.07 17.93 -30.15
C ALA A 58 4.67 18.49 -29.84
N ASN A 59 4.49 19.18 -28.71
CA ASN A 59 3.21 19.78 -28.33
C ASN A 59 2.94 21.10 -29.07
N GLY A 60 3.96 21.73 -29.63
CA GLY A 60 3.85 22.92 -30.49
C GLY A 60 3.14 22.64 -31.81
N LYS A 61 3.09 23.62 -32.68
CA LYS A 61 2.41 23.54 -34.00
C LYS A 61 3.37 23.16 -35.14
N GLU A 62 4.68 23.27 -34.92
CA GLU A 62 5.70 23.21 -36.00
C GLU A 62 6.46 21.88 -36.03
N LYS A 63 6.69 21.26 -34.88
CA LYS A 63 7.51 20.05 -34.73
C LYS A 63 6.67 18.84 -34.30
N SER A 64 7.09 17.67 -34.73
CA SER A 64 6.50 16.37 -34.34
C SER A 64 7.59 15.41 -33.87
N ASN A 65 7.20 14.31 -33.23
CA ASN A 65 8.13 13.18 -33.08
C ASN A 65 8.44 12.58 -34.44
N ILE A 66 9.46 11.73 -34.46
CA ILE A 66 9.91 11.01 -35.65
C ILE A 66 9.64 9.51 -35.45
N ILE A 67 9.62 8.74 -36.56
CA ILE A 67 9.43 7.27 -36.56
C ILE A 67 8.07 6.82 -36.05
N VAL A 68 7.65 7.25 -34.89
CA VAL A 68 6.35 6.89 -34.27
C VAL A 68 5.59 8.17 -33.97
N GLU A 69 4.54 8.45 -34.74
CA GLU A 69 3.71 9.64 -34.55
C GLU A 69 2.25 9.37 -34.95
N LYS A 70 1.35 10.29 -34.65
CA LYS A 70 -0.08 10.18 -34.97
C LYS A 70 -0.29 10.08 -36.47
N ARG A 71 -1.29 9.27 -36.89
CA ARG A 71 -1.70 9.17 -38.29
C ARG A 71 -1.92 10.55 -38.92
N SER A 72 -2.57 11.49 -38.21
CA SER A 72 -2.83 12.86 -38.72
C SER A 72 -1.56 13.68 -39.01
N VAL A 73 -0.40 13.28 -38.51
CA VAL A 73 0.89 13.92 -38.80
C VAL A 73 1.64 13.17 -39.90
N VAL A 74 1.65 11.84 -39.82
CA VAL A 74 2.37 10.97 -40.78
C VAL A 74 1.70 11.00 -42.14
N ILE A 75 0.37 10.86 -42.17
CA ILE A 75 -0.49 10.88 -43.37
C ILE A 75 -1.60 11.92 -43.12
N PRO A 76 -1.30 13.22 -43.26
CA PRO A 76 -2.27 14.28 -43.03
C PRO A 76 -3.28 14.36 -44.16
N ASP A 77 -4.48 14.86 -43.88
CA ASP A 77 -5.48 15.16 -44.91
C ASP A 77 -5.05 16.39 -45.73
N GLU A 78 -4.51 17.40 -45.02
CA GLU A 78 -3.87 18.59 -45.60
C GLU A 78 -2.45 18.74 -45.01
N GLU A 79 -1.50 19.15 -45.87
CA GLU A 79 -0.13 19.38 -45.41
C GLU A 79 -0.06 20.48 -44.37
N ASN A 80 0.74 20.21 -43.31
CA ASN A 80 0.98 21.15 -42.24
C ASN A 80 2.43 21.11 -41.78
N ALA A 81 2.85 22.09 -40.96
CA ALA A 81 4.22 22.21 -40.54
C ALA A 81 4.75 20.95 -39.82
N LYS A 82 3.91 20.22 -39.07
CA LYS A 82 4.31 18.96 -38.40
C LYS A 82 4.58 17.83 -39.39
N SER A 83 3.75 17.69 -40.41
CA SER A 83 3.94 16.64 -41.43
C SER A 83 5.19 16.91 -42.28
N THR A 84 5.43 18.19 -42.62
CA THR A 84 6.65 18.62 -43.31
C THR A 84 7.88 18.35 -42.44
N PHE A 85 7.84 18.69 -41.15
CA PHE A 85 8.93 18.38 -40.20
C PHE A 85 9.21 16.88 -40.12
N PHE A 86 8.14 16.06 -40.02
CA PHE A 86 8.24 14.61 -39.97
C PHE A 86 8.94 14.03 -41.20
N ARG A 87 8.52 14.45 -42.41
CA ARG A 87 9.11 13.99 -43.67
C ARG A 87 10.58 14.43 -43.81
N ASN A 88 10.89 15.69 -43.48
CA ASN A 88 12.28 16.16 -43.52
C ASN A 88 13.19 15.35 -42.60
N ALA A 89 12.70 15.01 -41.40
CA ALA A 89 13.47 14.16 -40.48
C ALA A 89 13.70 12.73 -41.04
N LEU A 90 12.70 12.17 -41.76
CA LEU A 90 12.88 10.87 -42.45
C LEU A 90 13.91 10.97 -43.59
N VAL A 91 13.92 12.08 -44.37
CA VAL A 91 14.91 12.32 -45.41
C VAL A 91 16.31 12.42 -44.81
N GLU A 92 16.46 13.12 -43.69
CA GLU A 92 17.76 13.25 -43.00
C GLU A 92 18.22 11.90 -42.43
N LEU A 93 17.31 11.12 -41.82
CA LEU A 93 17.63 9.75 -41.36
C LEU A 93 17.99 8.83 -42.55
N GLY A 94 17.32 9.02 -43.69
CA GLY A 94 17.58 8.29 -44.94
C GLY A 94 19.00 8.40 -45.47
N GLN A 95 19.77 9.38 -45.02
CA GLN A 95 21.20 9.48 -45.39
C GLN A 95 22.07 8.36 -44.78
N VAL A 96 21.60 7.77 -43.68
CA VAL A 96 22.33 6.70 -42.98
C VAL A 96 21.50 5.40 -42.88
N GLU A 97 20.19 5.46 -43.11
CA GLU A 97 19.26 4.34 -43.00
C GLU A 97 18.42 4.21 -44.30
N PRO A 98 18.73 3.24 -45.16
CA PRO A 98 18.05 3.06 -46.46
C PRO A 98 16.56 2.83 -46.34
N ASP A 99 16.09 2.13 -45.27
CA ASP A 99 14.67 1.90 -45.05
C ASP A 99 13.92 3.23 -44.78
N ALA A 100 14.55 4.21 -44.12
CA ALA A 100 13.98 5.53 -43.91
C ALA A 100 13.94 6.37 -45.22
N ALA A 101 14.98 6.23 -46.06
CA ALA A 101 15.00 6.88 -47.39
C ALA A 101 13.84 6.41 -48.26
N LEU A 102 13.59 5.10 -48.32
CA LEU A 102 12.44 4.52 -49.00
C LEU A 102 11.11 5.03 -48.46
N CYS A 103 10.97 5.06 -47.15
CA CYS A 103 9.76 5.62 -46.52
C CYS A 103 9.53 7.09 -46.90
N ALA A 104 10.58 7.92 -46.92
CA ALA A 104 10.47 9.32 -47.29
C ALA A 104 10.08 9.52 -48.77
N GLU A 105 10.65 8.71 -49.66
CA GLU A 105 10.33 8.69 -51.09
C GLU A 105 8.85 8.33 -51.31
N ILE A 106 8.41 7.24 -50.74
CA ILE A 106 7.00 6.76 -50.85
C ILE A 106 6.02 7.80 -50.30
N LEU A 107 6.32 8.42 -49.16
CA LEU A 107 5.48 9.48 -48.58
C LEU A 107 5.47 10.79 -49.41
N SER A 108 6.35 10.93 -50.38
CA SER A 108 6.36 12.07 -51.33
C SER A 108 5.50 11.82 -52.57
N ASN A 109 5.04 10.58 -52.78
CA ASN A 109 4.19 10.19 -53.91
C ASN A 109 2.71 10.32 -53.55
N ALA A 110 1.99 11.26 -54.21
CA ALA A 110 0.59 11.55 -53.92
C ALA A 110 -0.34 10.34 -54.15
N ASP A 111 -0.11 9.55 -55.19
CA ASP A 111 -0.95 8.39 -55.54
C ASP A 111 -0.82 7.28 -54.50
N VAL A 112 0.40 7.08 -53.98
CA VAL A 112 0.65 6.10 -52.92
C VAL A 112 0.10 6.57 -51.58
N LEU A 113 0.17 7.86 -51.28
CA LEU A 113 -0.47 8.42 -50.06
C LEU A 113 -1.96 8.18 -50.04
N GLU A 114 -2.66 8.30 -51.19
CA GLU A 114 -4.08 8.02 -51.27
C GLU A 114 -4.40 6.53 -51.04
N LYS A 115 -3.60 5.63 -51.60
CA LYS A 115 -3.68 4.19 -51.30
C LYS A 115 -3.48 3.92 -49.81
N ILE A 116 -2.46 4.52 -49.18
CA ILE A 116 -2.21 4.36 -47.74
C ILE A 116 -3.40 4.84 -46.91
N ARG A 117 -4.00 6.00 -47.24
CA ARG A 117 -5.19 6.51 -46.56
C ARG A 117 -6.35 5.51 -46.63
N ALA A 118 -6.64 5.01 -47.83
CA ALA A 118 -7.68 4.01 -48.03
C ALA A 118 -7.46 2.74 -47.20
N HIS A 119 -6.23 2.22 -47.16
CA HIS A 119 -5.88 1.05 -46.35
C HIS A 119 -5.99 1.31 -44.83
N LEU A 120 -5.57 2.49 -44.35
CA LEU A 120 -5.72 2.87 -42.96
C LEU A 120 -7.18 3.03 -42.54
N ASP A 121 -8.05 3.54 -43.45
CA ASP A 121 -9.49 3.68 -43.20
C ASP A 121 -10.19 2.33 -43.16
N VAL A 122 -9.86 1.41 -44.07
CA VAL A 122 -10.36 0.03 -44.06
C VAL A 122 -10.03 -0.65 -42.74
N ASN A 123 -8.82 -0.46 -42.22
CA ASN A 123 -8.36 -1.01 -40.95
C ASN A 123 -8.82 -0.19 -39.72
N LYS A 124 -9.66 0.83 -39.89
CA LYS A 124 -10.24 1.69 -38.83
C LYS A 124 -9.20 2.40 -37.96
N ILE A 125 -8.03 2.73 -38.51
CA ILE A 125 -6.99 3.47 -37.80
C ILE A 125 -7.37 4.94 -37.72
N LYS A 126 -7.61 5.43 -36.50
CA LYS A 126 -8.06 6.81 -36.26
C LYS A 126 -6.94 7.83 -36.43
N PRO A 127 -7.22 9.11 -36.77
CA PRO A 127 -6.21 10.18 -36.89
C PRO A 127 -5.32 10.36 -35.65
N ALA A 128 -5.83 10.06 -34.44
CA ALA A 128 -5.10 10.15 -33.19
C ALA A 128 -4.23 8.91 -32.88
N ASN A 129 -4.41 7.80 -33.60
CA ASN A 129 -3.62 6.59 -33.40
C ASN A 129 -2.17 6.82 -33.88
N ARG A 130 -1.21 6.28 -33.11
CA ARG A 130 0.20 6.28 -33.51
C ARG A 130 0.48 5.16 -34.45
N ILE A 131 1.19 5.50 -35.51
CA ILE A 131 1.62 4.57 -36.56
C ILE A 131 3.13 4.68 -36.76
N SER A 132 3.73 3.65 -37.36
CA SER A 132 5.13 3.60 -37.72
C SER A 132 5.31 2.87 -39.05
N PHE A 133 6.54 2.56 -39.42
CA PHE A 133 6.89 1.94 -40.70
C PHE A 133 7.57 0.60 -40.54
N MET A 134 7.39 -0.22 -41.55
CA MET A 134 8.07 -1.49 -41.75
C MET A 134 8.53 -1.60 -43.20
N VAL A 135 9.76 -2.04 -43.44
CA VAL A 135 10.30 -2.32 -44.78
C VAL A 135 10.80 -3.75 -44.83
N ASP A 136 10.30 -4.53 -45.77
CA ASP A 136 10.60 -5.97 -45.92
C ASP A 136 10.56 -6.73 -44.58
N GLY A 137 9.56 -6.45 -43.74
CA GLY A 137 9.37 -7.07 -42.43
C GLY A 137 10.22 -6.47 -41.28
N ARG A 138 11.14 -5.54 -41.59
CA ARG A 138 11.95 -4.85 -40.56
C ARG A 138 11.26 -3.58 -40.08
N LYS A 139 11.01 -3.48 -38.79
CA LYS A 139 10.42 -2.30 -38.18
C LYS A 139 11.45 -1.16 -38.08
N LEU A 140 11.14 0.03 -38.59
CA LEU A 140 12.08 1.16 -38.68
C LEU A 140 12.64 1.63 -37.32
N HIS A 141 11.86 1.50 -36.26
CA HIS A 141 12.31 1.85 -34.90
C HIS A 141 13.40 0.90 -34.35
N ASN A 142 13.61 -0.28 -34.97
CA ASN A 142 14.67 -1.23 -34.61
C ASN A 142 15.93 -1.05 -35.46
N SER A 143 16.03 0.03 -36.26
CA SER A 143 17.20 0.27 -37.06
C SER A 143 18.45 0.43 -36.20
N PRO A 144 19.57 -0.25 -36.53
CA PRO A 144 20.80 -0.17 -35.78
C PRO A 144 21.47 1.23 -35.84
N HIS A 145 21.18 2.00 -36.88
CA HIS A 145 21.74 3.34 -37.08
C HIS A 145 20.94 4.46 -36.42
N LEU A 146 19.68 4.14 -35.98
CA LEU A 146 18.75 5.14 -35.48
C LEU A 146 19.26 5.84 -34.21
N LEU A 147 19.85 5.12 -33.25
CA LEU A 147 20.27 5.69 -31.99
C LEU A 147 21.45 6.68 -32.15
N GLU A 148 22.43 6.35 -32.96
CA GLU A 148 23.60 7.22 -33.17
C GLU A 148 23.18 8.46 -33.96
N TRP A 149 22.43 8.29 -35.06
CA TRP A 149 21.89 9.38 -35.81
C TRP A 149 21.02 10.31 -34.92
N TRP A 150 20.14 9.74 -34.07
CA TRP A 150 19.28 10.48 -33.15
C TRP A 150 20.08 11.38 -32.21
N LYS A 151 21.15 10.90 -31.63
CA LYS A 151 21.99 11.69 -30.71
C LYS A 151 22.53 12.97 -31.39
N ILE A 152 22.98 12.85 -32.62
CA ILE A 152 23.53 13.98 -33.38
C ILE A 152 22.42 14.92 -33.83
N TRP A 153 21.37 14.37 -34.44
CA TRP A 153 20.22 15.12 -34.97
C TRP A 153 19.51 15.92 -33.89
N ARG A 154 19.30 15.30 -32.73
CA ARG A 154 18.65 15.94 -31.59
C ARG A 154 19.42 17.16 -31.07
N GLN A 155 20.75 17.15 -31.08
CA GLN A 155 21.57 18.30 -30.70
C GLN A 155 21.34 19.51 -31.63
N GLY A 156 21.03 19.27 -32.90
CA GLY A 156 20.67 20.32 -33.86
C GLY A 156 19.37 21.00 -33.55
N ILE A 157 18.36 20.25 -33.13
CA ILE A 157 17.02 20.79 -32.80
C ILE A 157 16.87 21.25 -31.37
N MET A 158 17.69 20.74 -30.43
CA MET A 158 17.72 21.04 -29.01
C MET A 158 19.19 21.30 -28.56
N PRO A 159 19.83 22.39 -29.03
CA PRO A 159 21.19 22.66 -28.65
C PRO A 159 21.30 22.91 -27.14
N PRO A 160 22.30 22.30 -26.45
CA PRO A 160 22.55 22.60 -25.05
C PRO A 160 22.89 24.09 -24.89
N LYS A 161 22.23 24.75 -23.94
CA LYS A 161 22.52 26.15 -23.65
C LYS A 161 23.87 26.27 -22.99
N LYS A 162 24.76 27.08 -23.56
CA LYS A 162 26.09 27.38 -22.96
C LYS A 162 25.86 28.01 -21.57
N GLY A 163 26.37 27.37 -20.51
CA GLY A 163 26.34 27.86 -19.13
C GLY A 163 25.39 27.11 -18.19
N ASP A 164 24.58 26.16 -18.67
CA ASP A 164 23.60 25.43 -17.85
C ASP A 164 24.11 24.05 -17.37
N LEU A 165 25.45 23.79 -17.43
CA LEU A 165 25.99 22.54 -16.93
C LEU A 165 26.05 22.56 -15.40
N ALA A 166 25.47 21.52 -14.79
CA ALA A 166 25.51 21.29 -13.35
C ALA A 166 25.76 19.81 -13.05
N PRO A 167 26.32 19.47 -11.88
CA PRO A 167 26.41 18.09 -11.44
C PRO A 167 25.02 17.50 -11.26
N CYS A 168 24.76 16.35 -11.88
CA CYS A 168 23.53 15.60 -11.68
C CYS A 168 23.44 15.11 -10.24
N LEU A 169 22.36 15.40 -9.52
CA LEU A 169 22.16 14.99 -8.14
C LEU A 169 22.05 13.46 -7.93
N ILE A 170 21.84 12.71 -9.00
CA ILE A 170 21.74 11.24 -8.97
C ILE A 170 23.06 10.59 -9.35
N THR A 171 23.63 10.98 -10.50
CA THR A 171 24.84 10.31 -11.06
C THR A 171 26.15 11.02 -10.70
N GLY A 172 26.12 12.27 -10.28
CA GLY A 172 27.29 13.11 -10.02
C GLY A 172 27.98 13.66 -11.30
N GLU A 173 27.57 13.23 -12.49
CA GLU A 173 28.15 13.65 -13.77
C GLU A 173 27.71 15.07 -14.16
N LEU A 174 28.58 15.81 -14.85
CA LEU A 174 28.21 17.11 -15.40
C LEU A 174 27.22 16.94 -16.54
N THR A 175 26.04 17.54 -16.41
CA THR A 175 24.95 17.43 -17.37
C THR A 175 24.19 18.74 -17.53
N THR A 176 23.48 18.88 -18.64
CA THR A 176 22.43 19.88 -18.75
C THR A 176 21.17 19.35 -18.05
N PRO A 177 20.70 19.99 -16.96
CA PRO A 177 19.52 19.53 -16.25
C PRO A 177 18.28 19.47 -17.14
N VAL A 178 17.43 18.45 -16.96
CA VAL A 178 16.13 18.40 -17.63
C VAL A 178 15.29 19.61 -17.23
N ALA A 179 14.78 20.36 -18.20
CA ALA A 179 14.05 21.60 -17.92
C ALA A 179 12.76 21.36 -17.12
N THR A 180 12.07 20.26 -17.41
CA THR A 180 10.85 19.83 -16.72
C THR A 180 10.91 18.32 -16.50
N ALA A 181 10.84 17.89 -15.26
CA ALA A 181 10.80 16.47 -14.94
C ALA A 181 9.53 15.82 -15.52
N PRO A 182 9.61 14.60 -16.06
CA PRO A 182 8.46 13.90 -16.61
C PRO A 182 7.45 13.55 -15.51
N SER A 183 6.16 13.54 -15.87
CA SER A 183 5.08 13.19 -14.95
C SER A 183 5.06 11.69 -14.65
N ILE A 184 4.78 11.34 -13.39
CA ILE A 184 4.60 9.97 -12.89
C ILE A 184 3.15 9.57 -13.09
N LYS A 185 2.90 8.39 -13.65
CA LYS A 185 1.56 7.85 -13.92
C LYS A 185 1.10 6.87 -12.83
N GLY A 186 -0.15 6.43 -12.91
CA GLY A 186 -0.69 5.36 -12.05
C GLY A 186 -1.26 5.82 -10.71
N LEU A 187 -1.24 7.13 -10.38
CA LEU A 187 -1.76 7.65 -9.10
C LEU A 187 -3.22 8.10 -9.13
N ARG A 188 -3.95 7.94 -10.25
CA ARG A 188 -5.35 8.40 -10.40
C ARG A 188 -6.25 7.85 -9.29
N VAL A 189 -6.10 6.59 -8.94
CA VAL A 189 -6.93 5.90 -7.93
C VAL A 189 -6.64 6.35 -6.49
N VAL A 190 -5.56 7.11 -6.27
CA VAL A 190 -5.16 7.68 -4.98
C VAL A 190 -5.06 9.22 -5.03
N GLY A 191 -5.90 9.87 -5.83
CA GLY A 191 -6.05 11.32 -5.91
C GLY A 191 -5.19 12.04 -6.94
N GLY A 192 -4.48 11.32 -7.80
CA GLY A 192 -3.68 11.87 -8.90
C GLY A 192 -4.47 12.11 -10.19
N HIS A 193 -3.80 12.63 -11.19
CA HIS A 193 -4.34 12.90 -12.53
C HIS A 193 -4.09 11.73 -13.50
N ALA A 194 -5.01 11.51 -14.43
CA ALA A 194 -4.86 10.47 -15.46
C ALA A 194 -3.68 10.74 -16.41
N SER A 195 -3.33 12.02 -16.63
CA SER A 195 -2.17 12.42 -17.45
C SER A 195 -0.83 12.29 -16.72
N GLY A 196 -0.86 12.02 -15.42
CA GLY A 196 0.29 11.94 -14.54
C GLY A 196 0.44 13.15 -13.63
N ASP A 197 1.29 12.99 -12.60
CA ASP A 197 1.53 13.95 -11.53
C ASP A 197 3.01 14.30 -11.46
N ALA A 198 3.34 15.56 -11.13
CA ALA A 198 4.71 16.02 -11.04
C ALA A 198 5.36 15.57 -9.71
N LEU A 199 6.49 14.85 -9.79
CA LEU A 199 7.31 14.50 -8.62
C LEU A 199 8.25 15.65 -8.26
N ILE A 200 8.90 16.24 -9.25
CA ILE A 200 9.83 17.38 -9.11
C ILE A 200 9.32 18.52 -9.98
N CYS A 201 9.03 19.67 -9.38
CA CYS A 201 8.48 20.82 -10.10
C CYS A 201 8.83 22.13 -9.39
N PHE A 202 9.33 23.10 -10.16
CA PHE A 202 9.69 24.45 -9.71
C PHE A 202 9.06 25.49 -10.65
N ASP A 203 7.74 25.47 -10.74
CA ASP A 203 6.96 26.29 -11.68
C ASP A 203 6.76 27.75 -11.21
N LYS A 204 6.90 28.02 -9.91
CA LYS A 204 6.69 29.35 -9.32
C LYS A 204 7.96 29.94 -8.74
N PRO A 205 8.16 31.29 -8.79
CA PRO A 205 9.31 31.95 -8.23
C PRO A 205 9.57 31.61 -6.75
N ALA A 206 8.52 31.35 -5.97
CA ALA A 206 8.63 30.96 -4.57
C ALA A 206 9.36 29.61 -4.32
N PHE A 207 9.46 28.78 -5.34
CA PHE A 207 10.18 27.50 -5.30
C PHE A 207 11.62 27.59 -5.86
N CYS A 208 12.03 28.76 -6.36
CA CYS A 208 13.33 29.00 -6.95
C CYS A 208 14.24 29.71 -5.95
N SER A 209 15.51 29.30 -5.90
CA SER A 209 16.53 29.87 -5.00
C SER A 209 17.77 30.29 -5.80
N TYR A 210 18.54 31.22 -5.25
CA TYR A 210 19.83 31.69 -5.82
C TYR A 210 19.76 32.13 -7.30
N GLY A 211 18.60 32.61 -7.76
CA GLY A 211 18.39 33.02 -9.16
C GLY A 211 18.25 31.84 -10.14
N LEU A 212 18.29 30.59 -9.66
CA LEU A 212 18.04 29.39 -10.47
C LEU A 212 16.58 29.33 -10.91
N LYS A 213 16.34 28.81 -12.11
CA LYS A 213 15.00 28.67 -12.68
C LYS A 213 14.66 27.21 -12.90
N GLN A 214 13.38 26.84 -12.67
CA GLN A 214 12.86 25.49 -12.90
C GLN A 214 13.78 24.38 -12.35
N ALA A 215 14.08 23.37 -13.17
CA ALA A 215 14.87 22.21 -12.77
C ALA A 215 16.35 22.51 -12.47
N ALA A 216 16.87 23.71 -12.77
CA ALA A 216 18.17 24.12 -12.28
C ALA A 216 18.27 24.15 -10.74
N ASN A 217 17.12 24.24 -10.05
CA ASN A 217 17.03 24.15 -8.58
C ASN A 217 17.23 22.70 -8.05
N ALA A 218 17.09 21.68 -8.88
CA ALA A 218 17.39 20.27 -8.59
C ALA A 218 17.93 19.62 -9.88
N PRO A 219 19.21 19.85 -10.21
CA PRO A 219 19.78 19.43 -11.48
C PRO A 219 19.85 17.90 -11.55
N VAL A 220 19.11 17.31 -12.48
CA VAL A 220 19.12 15.88 -12.79
C VAL A 220 19.19 15.72 -14.30
N SER A 221 20.02 14.77 -14.78
CA SER A 221 20.11 14.44 -16.21
C SER A 221 18.80 13.86 -16.72
N GLU A 222 18.55 14.01 -18.00
CA GLU A 222 17.35 13.46 -18.65
C GLU A 222 17.30 11.93 -18.50
N THR A 223 18.41 11.25 -18.74
CA THR A 223 18.54 9.79 -18.59
C THR A 223 18.22 9.35 -17.16
N ALA A 224 18.82 9.99 -16.14
CA ALA A 224 18.58 9.63 -14.75
C ALA A 224 17.13 9.89 -14.34
N MET A 225 16.53 11.00 -14.78
CA MET A 225 15.13 11.30 -14.49
C MET A 225 14.17 10.38 -15.23
N GLY A 226 14.51 10.00 -16.47
CA GLY A 226 13.79 9.01 -17.26
C GLY A 226 13.81 7.62 -16.59
N ALA A 227 14.97 7.21 -16.08
CA ALA A 227 15.15 5.97 -15.33
C ALA A 227 14.31 5.94 -14.05
N VAL A 228 14.37 7.01 -13.24
CA VAL A 228 13.54 7.14 -12.02
C VAL A 228 12.03 7.07 -12.36
N LYS A 229 11.63 7.74 -13.44
CA LYS A 229 10.23 7.67 -13.90
C LYS A 229 9.85 6.25 -14.31
N ALA A 230 10.69 5.58 -15.08
CA ALA A 230 10.39 4.21 -15.55
C ALA A 230 10.26 3.24 -14.36
N ALA A 231 11.16 3.32 -13.38
CA ALA A 231 11.07 2.55 -12.15
C ALA A 231 9.76 2.82 -11.38
N LEU A 232 9.39 4.08 -11.22
CA LEU A 232 8.16 4.43 -10.51
C LEU A 232 6.91 3.99 -11.26
N ASP A 233 6.83 4.19 -12.57
CA ASP A 233 5.68 3.79 -13.38
C ASP A 233 5.48 2.27 -13.31
N GLU A 234 6.56 1.47 -13.36
CA GLU A 234 6.52 0.03 -13.22
C GLU A 234 6.09 -0.40 -11.81
N LEU A 235 6.78 0.10 -10.79
CA LEU A 235 6.48 -0.26 -9.40
C LEU A 235 5.08 0.18 -8.93
N ILE A 236 4.55 1.30 -9.45
CA ILE A 236 3.22 1.81 -9.11
C ILE A 236 2.13 0.99 -9.80
N SER A 237 2.38 0.41 -10.99
CA SER A 237 1.35 -0.29 -11.78
C SER A 237 0.66 -1.37 -10.94
N ASP A 238 1.44 -2.21 -10.29
CA ASP A 238 0.97 -3.37 -9.53
C ASP A 238 0.89 -3.11 -8.01
N ALA A 239 1.29 -1.88 -7.58
CA ALA A 239 1.28 -1.54 -6.17
C ALA A 239 -0.14 -1.51 -5.59
N PRO A 240 -0.38 -2.19 -4.46
CA PRO A 240 -1.66 -2.19 -3.78
C PRO A 240 -1.99 -0.82 -3.15
N ILE A 241 -3.28 -0.63 -2.82
CA ILE A 241 -3.76 0.60 -2.18
C ILE A 241 -3.94 0.37 -0.69
N LEU A 242 -3.32 1.22 0.12
CA LEU A 242 -3.45 1.21 1.57
C LEU A 242 -3.90 2.59 2.07
N CYS A 243 -5.11 2.70 2.61
CA CYS A 243 -5.68 3.94 3.14
C CYS A 243 -5.52 5.16 2.20
N GLY A 244 -5.82 4.99 0.91
CA GLY A 244 -5.74 6.04 -0.11
C GLY A 244 -4.33 6.39 -0.56
N MET A 245 -3.36 5.49 -0.36
CA MET A 245 -1.98 5.60 -0.82
C MET A 245 -1.59 4.34 -1.59
N LYS A 246 -0.77 4.46 -2.62
CA LYS A 246 -0.07 3.33 -3.23
C LYS A 246 1.04 2.88 -2.28
N PHE A 247 1.07 1.59 -1.97
CA PHE A 247 2.14 0.95 -1.21
C PHE A 247 3.10 0.30 -2.19
N VAL A 248 4.23 0.96 -2.45
CA VAL A 248 5.27 0.51 -3.36
C VAL A 248 6.41 -0.08 -2.53
N HIS A 249 6.91 -1.25 -2.91
CA HIS A 249 8.10 -1.84 -2.28
C HIS A 249 9.01 -2.48 -3.32
N TRP A 250 10.31 -2.52 -3.02
CA TRP A 250 11.33 -3.19 -3.82
C TRP A 250 12.57 -3.48 -2.96
N TYR A 251 13.48 -4.24 -3.51
CA TYR A 251 14.76 -4.57 -2.87
C TYR A 251 15.93 -4.12 -3.75
N ASP A 252 17.09 -3.91 -3.13
CA ASP A 252 18.33 -3.52 -3.84
C ASP A 252 18.96 -4.69 -4.63
N ARG A 253 18.44 -5.90 -4.47
CA ARG A 253 18.78 -7.13 -5.21
C ARG A 253 17.55 -8.03 -5.34
N ASP A 254 17.68 -9.09 -6.13
CA ASP A 254 16.57 -10.02 -6.33
C ASP A 254 16.29 -10.78 -5.04
N VAL A 255 15.04 -10.72 -4.61
CA VAL A 255 14.47 -11.49 -3.52
C VAL A 255 13.42 -12.40 -4.14
N GLU A 256 13.53 -13.70 -3.90
CA GLU A 256 12.56 -14.66 -4.39
C GLU A 256 11.18 -14.35 -3.82
N MET A 257 10.13 -14.46 -4.63
CA MET A 257 8.75 -14.15 -4.25
C MET A 257 8.31 -14.86 -2.97
N GLU A 258 8.80 -16.09 -2.76
CA GLU A 258 8.51 -16.89 -1.57
C GLU A 258 9.11 -16.31 -0.29
N ASN A 259 10.16 -15.50 -0.42
CA ASN A 259 10.86 -14.85 0.68
C ASN A 259 10.42 -13.39 0.88
N ASP A 260 9.57 -12.86 -0.01
CA ASP A 260 9.05 -11.50 0.11
C ASP A 260 7.86 -11.44 1.08
N PRO A 261 8.01 -10.83 2.28
CA PRO A 261 6.92 -10.74 3.26
C PRO A 261 5.75 -9.88 2.78
N PHE A 262 5.93 -9.05 1.74
CA PHE A 262 4.89 -8.20 1.18
C PHE A 262 4.19 -8.84 -0.02
N PHE A 263 4.81 -9.83 -0.63
CA PHE A 263 4.20 -10.60 -1.72
C PHE A 263 3.06 -11.49 -1.22
N ASP A 264 3.18 -12.00 -0.01
CA ASP A 264 2.07 -12.71 0.59
C ASP A 264 0.93 -11.73 0.84
N VAL A 265 -0.16 -11.90 0.07
CA VAL A 265 -1.43 -11.18 0.15
C VAL A 265 -1.93 -11.04 1.60
N ASN A 266 -1.43 -11.87 2.51
CA ASN A 266 -1.82 -11.93 3.92
C ASN A 266 -1.30 -10.78 4.79
N PHE A 267 -0.11 -10.20 4.51
CA PHE A 267 0.37 -9.10 5.35
C PHE A 267 -0.45 -7.82 5.19
N LEU A 268 -0.66 -7.38 3.95
CA LEU A 268 -1.38 -6.14 3.67
C LEU A 268 -2.90 -6.33 3.49
N GLY A 269 -3.35 -7.53 3.16
CA GLY A 269 -4.75 -7.81 2.96
C GLY A 269 -5.36 -7.13 1.74
N LEU A 270 -4.57 -6.88 0.73
CA LEU A 270 -4.92 -6.10 -0.45
C LEU A 270 -5.27 -6.99 -1.66
N GLY A 271 -5.89 -8.15 -1.42
CA GLY A 271 -6.58 -8.89 -2.48
C GLY A 271 -7.69 -8.03 -3.09
N ASN A 272 -8.02 -8.28 -4.38
CA ASN A 272 -9.03 -7.54 -5.13
C ASN A 272 -10.28 -7.25 -4.27
N ALA A 273 -10.63 -5.98 -4.14
CA ALA A 273 -11.73 -5.48 -3.32
C ALA A 273 -13.11 -6.07 -3.70
N ASP A 274 -13.20 -6.78 -4.81
CA ASP A 274 -14.43 -7.37 -5.33
C ASP A 274 -14.74 -8.77 -4.76
N GLN A 275 -13.85 -9.38 -3.94
CA GLN A 275 -14.04 -10.72 -3.36
C GLN A 275 -14.21 -10.77 -1.84
N GLU A 276 -14.26 -9.64 -1.15
CA GLU A 276 -14.45 -9.62 0.32
C GLU A 276 -15.91 -9.79 0.80
N GLY A 277 -16.79 -10.34 -0.03
CA GLY A 277 -18.15 -10.72 0.34
C GLY A 277 -18.34 -12.20 0.72
N GLU A 278 -17.36 -13.05 0.47
CA GLU A 278 -17.36 -14.45 0.89
C GLU A 278 -16.27 -14.65 1.95
N GLU A 279 -16.67 -15.19 3.11
CA GLU A 279 -15.77 -15.69 4.14
C GLU A 279 -14.80 -16.67 3.48
N ALA A 280 -13.56 -16.21 3.23
CA ALA A 280 -12.51 -17.08 2.73
C ALA A 280 -12.35 -18.24 3.72
N ASP A 281 -12.35 -19.45 3.19
CA ASP A 281 -12.29 -20.69 3.95
C ASP A 281 -11.15 -20.60 5.00
N ASP A 282 -11.55 -20.52 6.26
CA ASP A 282 -10.73 -20.16 7.42
C ASP A 282 -9.50 -21.07 7.61
N ASP A 283 -9.56 -22.29 7.04
CA ASP A 283 -8.53 -23.32 7.19
C ASP A 283 -7.33 -23.13 6.26
N ASP A 284 -7.55 -22.59 5.04
CA ASP A 284 -6.49 -22.36 4.05
C ASP A 284 -5.61 -21.14 4.43
N THR A 285 -6.21 -20.13 5.04
CA THR A 285 -5.49 -18.93 5.52
C THR A 285 -4.61 -19.26 6.74
N ALA A 286 -5.10 -20.07 7.67
CA ALA A 286 -4.34 -20.50 8.84
C ALA A 286 -3.15 -21.41 8.45
N GLN A 287 -3.32 -22.29 7.47
CA GLN A 287 -2.23 -23.14 6.96
C GLN A 287 -1.15 -22.31 6.21
N LYS A 288 -1.54 -21.32 5.42
CA LYS A 288 -0.61 -20.40 4.74
C LYS A 288 0.19 -19.55 5.73
N GLU A 289 -0.42 -19.11 6.82
CA GLU A 289 0.30 -18.36 7.87
C GLU A 289 1.24 -19.23 8.71
N ILE A 290 0.86 -20.46 9.02
CA ILE A 290 1.75 -21.44 9.65
C ILE A 290 2.94 -21.72 8.72
N ALA A 291 2.71 -21.84 7.42
CA ALA A 291 3.76 -22.02 6.42
C ALA A 291 4.67 -20.79 6.31
N ALA A 292 4.11 -19.57 6.31
CA ALA A 292 4.88 -18.32 6.29
C ALA A 292 5.73 -18.17 7.56
N ARG A 293 5.16 -18.49 8.74
CA ARG A 293 5.88 -18.49 10.02
C ARG A 293 7.00 -19.53 10.05
N SER A 294 6.74 -20.74 9.56
CA SER A 294 7.75 -21.81 9.45
C SER A 294 8.90 -21.42 8.53
N ARG A 295 8.62 -20.71 7.43
CA ARG A 295 9.64 -20.17 6.51
C ARG A 295 10.47 -19.07 7.15
N ALA A 296 9.84 -18.12 7.87
CA ALA A 296 10.54 -17.09 8.62
C ALA A 296 11.45 -17.69 9.69
N ASP A 297 10.99 -18.71 10.41
CA ASP A 297 11.80 -19.47 11.38
C ASP A 297 12.97 -20.21 10.70
N GLN A 298 12.77 -20.77 9.50
CA GLN A 298 13.84 -21.40 8.70
C GLN A 298 14.89 -20.40 8.22
N VAL A 299 14.47 -19.19 7.80
CA VAL A 299 15.39 -18.10 7.42
C VAL A 299 16.21 -17.66 8.63
N ILE A 300 15.60 -17.47 9.80
CA ILE A 300 16.30 -17.13 11.04
C ILE A 300 17.28 -18.25 11.46
N GLU A 301 16.90 -19.51 11.29
CA GLU A 301 17.75 -20.66 11.59
C GLU A 301 18.91 -20.76 10.60
N SER A 302 18.70 -20.47 9.30
CA SER A 302 19.76 -20.43 8.28
C SER A 302 20.80 -19.36 8.57
N VAL A 303 20.38 -18.20 9.10
CA VAL A 303 21.28 -17.14 9.57
C VAL A 303 22.13 -17.62 10.76
N LYS A 304 21.52 -18.30 11.71
CA LYS A 304 22.22 -18.86 12.90
C LYS A 304 23.21 -19.96 12.52
N THR A 305 22.92 -20.74 11.50
CA THR A 305 23.75 -21.87 11.05
C THR A 305 24.76 -21.49 9.98
N GLY A 306 24.76 -20.24 9.49
CA GLY A 306 25.70 -19.76 8.47
C GLY A 306 25.45 -20.33 7.06
N THR A 307 24.30 -20.95 6.81
CA THR A 307 23.85 -21.37 5.47
C THR A 307 23.09 -20.23 4.82
N THR A 308 23.80 -19.38 4.11
CA THR A 308 23.25 -18.18 3.48
C THR A 308 22.41 -18.51 2.26
N ALA A 309 21.12 -18.22 2.31
CA ALA A 309 20.39 -17.84 1.12
C ALA A 309 20.78 -16.39 0.78
N GLY A 310 21.13 -16.10 -0.49
CA GLY A 310 21.63 -14.78 -0.92
C GLY A 310 20.68 -13.58 -0.75
N SER A 311 19.48 -13.81 -0.23
CA SER A 311 18.46 -12.78 0.04
C SER A 311 18.65 -12.04 1.38
N LEU A 312 19.49 -12.52 2.28
CA LEU A 312 19.63 -11.99 3.65
C LEU A 312 20.39 -10.64 3.71
N ASP A 313 21.25 -10.36 2.75
CA ASP A 313 21.97 -9.09 2.64
C ASP A 313 21.20 -7.99 1.89
N ALA A 314 19.93 -8.20 1.57
CA ALA A 314 19.13 -7.26 0.80
C ALA A 314 18.70 -6.05 1.65
N ILE A 315 18.65 -4.88 1.00
CA ILE A 315 18.03 -3.67 1.55
C ILE A 315 16.62 -3.56 0.99
N TYR A 316 15.64 -3.50 1.87
CA TYR A 316 14.26 -3.22 1.47
C TYR A 316 14.02 -1.73 1.35
N HIS A 317 13.15 -1.36 0.43
CA HIS A 317 12.64 -0.02 0.24
C HIS A 317 11.13 -0.05 0.21
N ILE A 318 10.50 0.88 0.94
CA ILE A 318 9.04 1.05 0.95
C ILE A 318 8.72 2.51 0.71
N LEU A 319 7.78 2.77 -0.19
CA LEU A 319 7.39 4.10 -0.59
C LEU A 319 5.85 4.20 -0.61
N LEU A 320 5.30 5.10 0.22
CA LEU A 320 3.88 5.43 0.21
C LEU A 320 3.64 6.67 -0.64
N LEU A 321 2.84 6.54 -1.68
CA LEU A 321 2.54 7.60 -2.64
C LEU A 321 1.05 7.89 -2.74
N SER A 322 0.72 9.16 -2.90
CA SER A 322 -0.62 9.60 -3.32
C SER A 322 -0.50 10.76 -4.29
N GLY A 323 -1.59 11.09 -5.01
CA GLY A 323 -1.65 12.27 -5.85
C GLY A 323 -2.49 13.37 -5.20
N VAL A 324 -2.07 14.62 -5.33
CA VAL A 324 -2.87 15.79 -4.91
C VAL A 324 -2.62 16.97 -5.84
N GLY A 325 -3.66 17.41 -6.55
CA GLY A 325 -3.60 18.62 -7.37
C GLY A 325 -2.50 18.60 -8.44
N GLY A 326 -2.28 17.46 -9.11
CA GLY A 326 -1.27 17.30 -10.16
C GLY A 326 0.15 17.07 -9.63
N ARG A 327 0.30 16.76 -8.33
CA ARG A 327 1.59 16.51 -7.69
C ARG A 327 1.63 15.14 -7.03
N VAL A 328 2.76 14.47 -7.14
CA VAL A 328 3.08 13.27 -6.37
C VAL A 328 3.37 13.67 -4.94
N MET A 329 2.64 13.10 -4.00
CA MET A 329 2.88 13.27 -2.57
C MET A 329 3.60 12.02 -2.05
N VAL A 330 4.86 12.17 -1.70
CA VAL A 330 5.62 11.17 -0.95
C VAL A 330 5.17 11.24 0.50
N ARG A 331 4.33 10.28 0.91
CA ARG A 331 3.79 10.23 2.28
C ARG A 331 4.79 9.64 3.26
N ARG A 332 5.56 8.67 2.81
CA ARG A 332 6.66 8.07 3.57
C ARG A 332 7.62 7.35 2.63
N TYR A 333 8.89 7.34 2.99
CA TYR A 333 9.93 6.49 2.45
C TYR A 333 10.69 5.85 3.60
N GLU A 334 10.76 4.53 3.60
CA GLU A 334 11.49 3.71 4.56
C GLU A 334 12.47 2.81 3.82
N MET A 335 13.61 2.54 4.44
CA MET A 335 14.58 1.56 3.96
C MET A 335 15.30 0.94 5.16
N GLY A 336 15.76 -0.27 4.99
CA GLY A 336 16.50 -0.98 6.03
C GLY A 336 16.95 -2.36 5.56
N GLU A 337 17.64 -3.06 6.43
CA GLU A 337 18.11 -4.41 6.17
C GLU A 337 16.95 -5.40 6.20
N TYR A 338 16.93 -6.34 5.27
CA TYR A 338 15.91 -7.39 5.16
C TYR A 338 15.80 -8.24 6.43
N GLU A 339 16.93 -8.61 7.05
CA GLU A 339 16.93 -9.37 8.29
C GLU A 339 16.26 -8.63 9.45
N SER A 340 16.49 -7.32 9.54
CA SER A 340 15.84 -6.44 10.53
C SER A 340 14.33 -6.35 10.30
N LEU A 341 13.89 -6.30 9.04
CA LEU A 341 12.49 -6.33 8.66
C LEU A 341 11.82 -7.62 9.15
N GLN A 342 12.40 -8.78 8.88
CA GLN A 342 11.88 -10.07 9.31
C GLN A 342 11.74 -10.14 10.83
N LYS A 343 12.79 -9.78 11.57
CA LYS A 343 12.76 -9.74 13.04
C LYS A 343 11.64 -8.84 13.59
N ASN A 344 11.42 -7.68 12.96
CA ASN A 344 10.39 -6.73 13.38
C ASN A 344 8.98 -7.25 13.08
N LEU A 345 8.78 -7.93 11.95
CA LEU A 345 7.50 -8.56 11.60
C LEU A 345 7.19 -9.75 12.52
N ASP A 346 8.17 -10.57 12.86
CA ASP A 346 8.00 -11.65 13.84
C ASP A 346 7.67 -11.11 15.24
N LYS A 347 8.36 -10.05 15.67
CA LYS A 347 8.03 -9.36 16.92
C LYS A 347 6.60 -8.81 16.87
N TRP A 348 6.21 -8.19 15.76
CA TRP A 348 4.85 -7.67 15.55
C TRP A 348 3.81 -8.76 15.73
N ASN A 349 4.00 -9.92 15.11
CA ASN A 349 3.07 -11.05 15.22
C ASN A 349 2.98 -11.62 16.63
N ARG A 350 4.10 -11.71 17.35
CA ARG A 350 4.11 -12.11 18.77
C ARG A 350 3.40 -11.11 19.67
N ASP A 351 3.65 -9.82 19.46
CA ASP A 351 3.01 -8.74 20.22
C ASP A 351 1.47 -8.75 20.06
N LEU A 352 0.97 -9.20 18.89
CA LEU A 352 -0.44 -9.30 18.58
C LEU A 352 -1.13 -10.52 19.22
N ALA A 353 -0.40 -11.52 19.71
CA ALA A 353 -1.00 -12.72 20.27
C ALA A 353 -1.97 -12.40 21.41
N LEU A 354 -3.25 -12.79 21.26
CA LEU A 354 -4.31 -12.51 22.23
C LEU A 354 -5.38 -13.61 22.14
N VAL A 355 -5.88 -14.05 23.29
CA VAL A 355 -6.93 -15.08 23.38
C VAL A 355 -8.18 -14.70 22.57
N HIS A 356 -8.76 -15.67 21.89
CA HIS A 356 -10.04 -15.48 21.21
C HIS A 356 -11.22 -15.66 22.22
N PRO A 357 -12.23 -14.77 22.23
CA PRO A 357 -13.29 -14.81 23.24
C PRO A 357 -14.19 -16.04 23.15
N TYR A 358 -14.28 -16.68 22.00
CA TYR A 358 -15.17 -17.82 21.73
C TYR A 358 -14.49 -19.10 21.30
N ALA A 359 -13.24 -19.02 20.86
CA ALA A 359 -12.49 -20.18 20.39
C ALA A 359 -11.51 -20.68 21.44
N GLN A 360 -11.20 -21.96 21.38
CA GLN A 360 -10.05 -22.51 22.08
C GLN A 360 -8.79 -22.03 21.33
N GLY A 361 -7.99 -21.16 21.97
CA GLY A 361 -6.77 -20.64 21.41
C GLY A 361 -6.70 -19.12 21.25
N LEU A 362 -5.82 -18.67 20.37
CA LEU A 362 -5.56 -17.26 20.10
C LEU A 362 -6.48 -16.73 18.98
N CYS A 363 -6.64 -15.41 18.94
CA CYS A 363 -7.28 -14.76 17.81
C CYS A 363 -6.56 -15.14 16.52
N LYS A 364 -7.33 -15.54 15.51
CA LYS A 364 -6.78 -15.78 14.17
C LYS A 364 -6.08 -14.53 13.66
N PRO A 365 -5.00 -14.70 12.91
CA PRO A 365 -4.34 -13.60 12.23
C PRO A 365 -5.33 -12.84 11.33
N LEU A 366 -5.20 -11.53 11.33
CA LEU A 366 -6.01 -10.64 10.50
C LEU A 366 -5.07 -9.78 9.65
N LYS A 367 -5.38 -9.68 8.38
CA LYS A 367 -4.67 -8.81 7.43
C LYS A 367 -4.58 -7.38 7.95
N LEU A 368 -3.53 -6.64 7.59
CA LEU A 368 -3.32 -5.26 8.07
C LEU A 368 -4.50 -4.35 7.76
N THR A 369 -5.12 -4.47 6.58
CA THR A 369 -6.33 -3.70 6.22
C THR A 369 -7.47 -3.96 7.20
N GLY A 370 -7.76 -5.23 7.49
CA GLY A 370 -8.76 -5.62 8.47
C GLY A 370 -8.45 -5.10 9.88
N ARG A 371 -7.17 -5.06 10.28
CA ARG A 371 -6.74 -4.44 11.54
C ARG A 371 -6.95 -2.94 11.55
N LEU A 372 -6.59 -2.23 10.47
CA LEU A 372 -6.77 -0.79 10.34
C LEU A 372 -8.25 -0.38 10.39
N ILE A 373 -9.16 -1.21 9.90
CA ILE A 373 -10.61 -0.99 10.03
C ILE A 373 -11.01 -0.83 11.51
N ARG A 374 -10.34 -1.53 12.45
CA ARG A 374 -10.61 -1.41 13.90
C ARG A 374 -10.12 -0.09 14.52
N LEU A 375 -9.51 0.76 13.71
CA LEU A 375 -9.18 2.15 14.09
C LEU A 375 -10.21 3.17 13.58
N LEU A 376 -11.29 2.73 12.91
CA LEU A 376 -12.44 3.54 12.54
C LEU A 376 -13.53 3.39 13.60
N LYS A 377 -14.36 4.42 13.79
CA LYS A 377 -15.58 4.25 14.60
C LYS A 377 -16.45 3.18 13.96
N TYR A 378 -16.84 2.16 14.72
CA TYR A 378 -17.63 1.05 14.20
C TYR A 378 -18.99 1.54 13.64
N GLN A 379 -19.38 1.00 12.49
CA GLN A 379 -20.69 1.20 11.85
C GLN A 379 -21.13 -0.14 11.26
N LYS A 380 -22.37 -0.54 11.57
CA LYS A 380 -22.95 -1.78 11.01
C LYS A 380 -23.13 -1.61 9.49
N ASN A 381 -22.74 -2.61 8.71
CA ASN A 381 -22.90 -2.66 7.25
C ASN A 381 -22.32 -1.43 6.51
N ASP A 382 -21.12 -1.01 6.89
CA ASP A 382 -20.46 0.17 6.33
C ASP A 382 -19.98 -0.06 4.89
N ARG A 383 -20.84 0.24 3.92
CA ARG A 383 -20.51 0.13 2.48
C ARG A 383 -19.44 1.11 2.00
N LYS A 384 -19.07 2.10 2.82
CA LYS A 384 -18.06 3.13 2.48
C LYS A 384 -16.78 2.98 3.32
N ILE A 385 -16.51 1.79 3.83
CA ILE A 385 -15.41 1.56 4.77
C ILE A 385 -14.06 1.94 4.17
N PHE A 386 -13.78 1.61 2.91
CA PHE A 386 -12.53 1.97 2.22
C PHE A 386 -12.38 3.48 1.98
N ASP A 387 -13.48 4.17 1.66
CA ASP A 387 -13.49 5.63 1.55
C ASP A 387 -13.19 6.29 2.89
N ARG A 388 -13.75 5.75 3.98
CA ARG A 388 -13.48 6.21 5.34
C ARG A 388 -12.04 5.94 5.75
N MET A 389 -11.50 4.76 5.44
CA MET A 389 -10.09 4.45 5.66
C MET A 389 -9.18 5.48 4.99
N SER A 390 -9.43 5.78 3.73
CA SER A 390 -8.66 6.77 2.97
C SER A 390 -8.75 8.17 3.58
N LYS A 391 -9.91 8.58 4.08
CA LYS A 391 -10.13 9.91 4.66
C LYS A 391 -9.63 10.04 6.10
N GLU A 392 -9.89 9.04 6.94
CA GLU A 392 -9.66 9.13 8.38
C GLU A 392 -8.31 8.54 8.83
N LEU A 393 -7.73 7.58 8.06
CA LEU A 393 -6.51 6.87 8.44
C LEU A 393 -5.28 7.23 7.61
N SER A 394 -5.43 7.91 6.46
CA SER A 394 -4.28 8.28 5.61
C SER A 394 -3.18 9.05 6.36
N GLY A 395 -3.55 9.86 7.36
CA GLY A 395 -2.60 10.62 8.16
C GLY A 395 -1.82 9.79 9.20
N ILE A 396 -2.43 8.71 9.72
CA ILE A 396 -1.82 7.89 10.77
C ILE A 396 -1.11 6.65 10.20
N THR A 397 -1.58 6.11 9.07
CA THR A 397 -1.07 4.87 8.46
C THR A 397 0.44 4.89 8.20
N PRO A 398 1.07 5.98 7.70
CA PRO A 398 2.51 6.01 7.52
C PRO A 398 3.28 5.78 8.83
N ALA A 399 2.86 6.41 9.91
CA ALA A 399 3.50 6.26 11.23
C ALA A 399 3.28 4.85 11.82
N VAL A 400 2.11 4.26 11.60
CA VAL A 400 1.81 2.88 12.00
C VAL A 400 2.72 1.90 11.24
N LEU A 401 2.87 2.07 9.92
CA LEU A 401 3.78 1.23 9.12
C LEU A 401 5.23 1.37 9.58
N THR A 402 5.72 2.59 9.82
CA THR A 402 7.06 2.81 10.37
C THR A 402 7.26 2.05 11.69
N ALA A 403 6.26 2.09 12.58
CA ALA A 403 6.33 1.36 13.86
C ALA A 403 6.32 -0.16 13.66
N ILE A 404 5.56 -0.69 12.70
CA ILE A 404 5.53 -2.12 12.38
C ILE A 404 6.88 -2.57 11.84
N LEU A 405 7.38 -1.89 10.82
CA LEU A 405 8.58 -2.26 10.07
C LEU A 405 9.87 -2.00 10.85
N GLY A 406 9.91 -0.92 11.62
CA GLY A 406 11.08 -0.53 12.42
C GLY A 406 11.04 -0.99 13.89
N GLY A 407 9.99 -1.71 14.31
CA GLY A 407 9.87 -2.18 15.71
C GLY A 407 9.63 -1.05 16.74
N GLY A 408 9.36 0.18 16.29
CA GLY A 408 9.26 1.37 17.12
C GLY A 408 7.91 1.57 17.83
N ARG A 409 7.75 2.74 18.47
CA ARG A 409 6.53 3.15 19.18
C ARG A 409 5.37 3.40 18.22
N LEU A 410 4.16 3.04 18.64
CA LEU A 410 2.92 3.36 17.94
C LEU A 410 2.40 4.76 18.34
N PRO A 411 1.78 5.52 17.43
CA PRO A 411 1.12 6.78 17.78
C PRO A 411 -0.01 6.56 18.80
N ASP A 412 -0.19 7.48 19.74
CA ASP A 412 -1.28 7.44 20.74
C ASP A 412 -2.67 7.44 20.08
N ALA A 413 -2.78 8.02 18.89
CA ALA A 413 -4.00 7.97 18.08
C ALA A 413 -4.48 6.55 17.80
N VAL A 414 -3.59 5.55 17.78
CA VAL A 414 -3.95 4.13 17.62
C VAL A 414 -4.77 3.67 18.81
N ALA A 415 -4.29 3.89 20.04
CA ALA A 415 -5.02 3.50 21.25
C ALA A 415 -6.34 4.28 21.40
N ILE A 416 -6.34 5.59 21.14
CA ILE A 416 -7.55 6.43 21.17
C ILE A 416 -8.61 5.88 20.21
N ARG A 417 -8.22 5.55 18.97
CA ARG A 417 -9.13 5.04 17.95
C ARG A 417 -9.61 3.63 18.23
N ALA A 418 -8.73 2.74 18.71
CA ALA A 418 -9.11 1.38 19.12
C ALA A 418 -10.13 1.40 20.28
N LEU A 419 -9.92 2.24 21.30
CA LEU A 419 -10.88 2.44 22.39
C LEU A 419 -12.21 3.00 21.89
N ALA A 420 -12.19 3.92 20.93
CA ALA A 420 -13.41 4.47 20.32
C ALA A 420 -14.17 3.40 19.51
N TYR A 421 -13.45 2.55 18.78
CA TYR A 421 -14.04 1.40 18.07
C TYR A 421 -14.70 0.43 19.06
N ILE A 422 -14.00 -0.01 20.10
CA ILE A 422 -14.53 -0.94 21.11
C ILE A 422 -15.79 -0.36 21.74
N ARG A 423 -15.76 0.91 22.18
CA ARG A 423 -16.94 1.58 22.76
C ARG A 423 -18.11 1.63 21.80
N SER A 424 -17.86 2.00 20.53
CA SER A 424 -18.93 2.11 19.54
C SER A 424 -19.54 0.76 19.19
N LYS A 425 -18.75 -0.32 19.17
CA LYS A 425 -19.23 -1.68 18.91
C LYS A 425 -20.03 -2.24 20.08
N LEU A 426 -19.59 -2.01 21.31
CA LEU A 426 -20.31 -2.45 22.52
C LEU A 426 -21.67 -1.77 22.71
N LEU A 427 -21.89 -0.56 22.15
CA LEU A 427 -23.12 0.19 22.27
C LEU A 427 -24.23 -0.22 21.28
N ILE A 428 -23.91 -1.07 20.30
CA ILE A 428 -24.91 -1.51 19.32
C ILE A 428 -25.83 -2.54 19.95
N ASN A 429 -27.14 -2.20 19.95
CA ASN A 429 -28.19 -3.11 20.30
C ASN A 429 -28.61 -3.88 19.05
N ASP A 430 -28.22 -5.12 18.92
CA ASP A 430 -28.57 -6.00 17.81
C ASP A 430 -29.44 -7.13 18.39
N GLU A 431 -30.73 -7.10 18.11
CA GLU A 431 -31.68 -8.13 18.57
C GLU A 431 -31.36 -9.52 17.99
N GLU A 432 -30.59 -9.57 16.90
CA GLU A 432 -30.18 -10.80 16.22
C GLU A 432 -28.79 -11.30 16.65
N GLN A 433 -27.97 -10.49 17.33
CA GLN A 433 -26.61 -10.89 17.75
C GLN A 433 -26.58 -11.27 19.24
N THR A 434 -26.54 -12.55 19.47
CA THR A 434 -26.14 -13.13 20.74
C THR A 434 -24.71 -12.68 21.08
N ASP A 435 -24.51 -12.02 22.22
CA ASP A 435 -23.26 -11.88 23.01
C ASP A 435 -21.97 -11.35 22.38
N ASP A 436 -21.85 -11.11 21.06
CA ASP A 436 -20.57 -11.02 20.36
C ASP A 436 -20.03 -9.62 20.04
N ASN A 437 -20.29 -8.65 20.90
CA ASN A 437 -19.81 -7.26 20.70
C ASN A 437 -18.32 -7.04 21.05
N LEU A 438 -17.61 -8.10 21.52
CA LEU A 438 -16.18 -8.01 21.81
C LEU A 438 -15.33 -8.28 20.57
N ASP A 439 -14.38 -7.39 20.30
CA ASP A 439 -13.48 -7.48 19.15
C ASP A 439 -12.03 -7.66 19.62
N GLY A 440 -11.53 -8.89 19.51
CA GLY A 440 -10.16 -9.22 19.90
C GLY A 440 -9.12 -8.47 19.08
N TRP A 441 -9.38 -8.23 17.79
CA TRP A 441 -8.44 -7.51 16.93
C TRP A 441 -8.33 -6.02 17.30
N ALA A 442 -9.40 -5.40 17.79
CA ALA A 442 -9.30 -4.05 18.36
C ALA A 442 -8.49 -4.04 19.67
N CYS A 443 -8.66 -5.07 20.52
CA CYS A 443 -7.87 -5.23 21.73
C CYS A 443 -6.40 -5.53 21.46
N GLN A 444 -6.06 -6.21 20.35
CA GLN A 444 -4.67 -6.41 19.92
C GLN A 444 -3.94 -5.07 19.68
N TRP A 445 -4.60 -4.06 19.10
CA TRP A 445 -4.02 -2.71 18.96
C TRP A 445 -3.64 -2.10 20.30
N LEU A 446 -4.51 -2.25 21.31
CA LEU A 446 -4.23 -1.74 22.65
C LEU A 446 -3.06 -2.49 23.30
N LYS A 447 -3.03 -3.83 23.17
CA LYS A 447 -1.92 -4.64 23.70
C LYS A 447 -0.59 -4.23 23.08
N VAL A 448 -0.51 -4.15 21.74
CA VAL A 448 0.74 -3.77 21.05
C VAL A 448 1.13 -2.33 21.38
N TRP A 449 0.17 -1.41 21.47
CA TRP A 449 0.46 -0.03 21.85
C TRP A 449 1.06 0.05 23.25
N LEU A 450 0.52 -0.69 24.23
CA LEU A 450 1.07 -0.78 25.58
C LEU A 450 2.48 -1.39 25.58
N LEU A 451 2.67 -2.52 24.89
CA LEU A 451 3.97 -3.21 24.80
C LEU A 451 5.06 -2.31 24.20
N ARG A 452 4.74 -1.50 23.19
CA ARG A 452 5.72 -0.70 22.48
C ARG A 452 5.96 0.69 23.07
N ASN A 453 5.01 1.22 23.82
CA ASN A 453 5.08 2.56 24.35
C ASN A 453 5.45 2.60 25.85
N HIS A 454 5.24 1.49 26.58
CA HIS A 454 5.45 1.41 28.04
C HIS A 454 6.35 0.23 28.38
N GLU A 455 7.62 0.47 28.71
CA GLU A 455 8.68 -0.53 28.88
C GLU A 455 8.37 -1.65 29.91
N ARG A 456 7.52 -1.34 30.92
CA ARG A 456 7.15 -2.32 31.96
C ARG A 456 6.05 -3.30 31.55
N SER A 457 5.52 -3.18 30.36
CA SER A 457 4.37 -3.98 29.92
C SER A 457 4.72 -5.38 29.43
N GLU A 458 5.96 -5.61 28.95
CA GLU A 458 6.35 -6.91 28.37
C GLU A 458 6.28 -8.06 29.39
N GLU A 459 6.55 -7.81 30.69
CA GLU A 459 6.55 -8.84 31.73
C GLU A 459 5.14 -9.28 32.15
N HIS A 460 4.13 -8.43 31.94
CA HIS A 460 2.80 -8.60 32.54
C HIS A 460 1.66 -8.77 31.54
N LEU A 461 1.83 -8.33 30.29
CA LEU A 461 0.81 -8.44 29.23
C LEU A 461 0.91 -9.77 28.46
N ASN A 462 0.30 -10.80 28.99
CA ASN A 462 0.21 -12.12 28.37
C ASN A 462 -0.92 -12.18 27.32
N GLU A 463 -1.01 -13.31 26.61
CA GLU A 463 -2.13 -13.59 25.70
C GLU A 463 -3.45 -13.77 26.45
N TYR A 464 -3.39 -14.31 27.65
CA TYR A 464 -4.51 -14.63 28.54
C TYR A 464 -4.59 -13.67 29.72
N TYR A 465 -5.71 -13.71 30.46
CA TYR A 465 -5.86 -12.94 31.68
C TYR A 465 -4.77 -13.27 32.70
N ASN A 466 -4.07 -12.23 33.16
CA ASN A 466 -3.04 -12.33 34.18
C ASN A 466 -3.57 -11.88 35.55
N PRO A 467 -3.80 -12.80 36.51
CA PRO A 467 -4.29 -12.43 37.84
C PRO A 467 -3.27 -11.64 38.68
N ASN A 468 -2.00 -11.68 38.31
CA ASN A 468 -0.90 -10.98 39.00
C ASN A 468 -0.47 -9.70 38.29
N HIS A 469 -1.26 -9.17 37.38
CA HIS A 469 -0.97 -7.91 36.70
C HIS A 469 -0.88 -6.75 37.70
N PRO A 470 0.16 -5.87 37.65
CA PRO A 470 0.36 -4.87 38.71
C PRO A 470 -0.55 -3.64 38.58
N GLU A 471 -1.22 -3.42 37.44
CA GLU A 471 -2.02 -2.22 37.21
C GLU A 471 -3.49 -2.43 37.68
N PRO A 472 -3.94 -1.66 38.69
CA PRO A 472 -5.33 -1.78 39.18
C PRO A 472 -6.41 -1.55 38.14
N ALA A 473 -6.17 -0.69 37.15
CA ALA A 473 -7.13 -0.44 36.07
C ALA A 473 -7.42 -1.69 35.24
N TYR A 474 -6.44 -2.57 35.03
CA TYR A 474 -6.63 -3.86 34.37
C TYR A 474 -7.64 -4.75 35.11
N HIS A 475 -7.50 -4.83 36.44
CA HIS A 475 -8.42 -5.59 37.29
C HIS A 475 -9.80 -4.92 37.45
N CYS A 476 -9.89 -3.58 37.35
CA CYS A 476 -11.17 -2.90 37.25
C CYS A 476 -11.96 -3.32 36.01
N GLY A 477 -11.29 -3.48 34.88
CA GLY A 477 -11.88 -4.04 33.66
C GLY A 477 -12.38 -5.48 33.86
N ALA A 478 -11.55 -6.32 34.50
CA ALA A 478 -11.90 -7.70 34.84
C ALA A 478 -13.11 -7.78 35.79
N ALA A 479 -13.19 -6.93 36.81
CA ALA A 479 -14.34 -6.86 37.72
C ALA A 479 -15.61 -6.51 36.95
N MET A 480 -15.54 -5.55 36.03
CA MET A 480 -16.69 -5.19 35.19
C MET A 480 -17.16 -6.35 34.32
N ALA A 481 -16.25 -7.15 33.74
CA ALA A 481 -16.61 -8.35 32.97
C ALA A 481 -17.36 -9.37 33.83
N ILE A 482 -16.89 -9.61 35.08
CA ILE A 482 -17.54 -10.51 36.01
C ILE A 482 -18.96 -10.01 36.39
N TYR A 483 -19.14 -8.72 36.68
CA TYR A 483 -20.44 -8.14 36.95
C TYR A 483 -21.43 -8.29 35.77
N GLY A 484 -20.93 -8.11 34.54
CA GLY A 484 -21.73 -8.34 33.34
C GLY A 484 -22.20 -9.79 33.20
N GLU A 485 -21.30 -10.73 33.44
CA GLU A 485 -21.61 -12.17 33.41
C GLU A 485 -22.62 -12.58 34.50
N ILE A 486 -22.47 -12.05 35.71
CA ILE A 486 -23.42 -12.29 36.81
C ILE A 486 -24.82 -11.78 36.41
N GLN A 487 -24.93 -10.58 35.85
CA GLN A 487 -26.20 -10.03 35.36
C GLN A 487 -26.83 -10.94 34.29
N HIS A 488 -26.01 -11.31 33.27
CA HIS A 488 -26.50 -12.17 32.19
C HIS A 488 -27.03 -13.51 32.72
N LYS A 489 -26.29 -14.12 33.66
CA LYS A 489 -26.72 -15.38 34.28
C LYS A 489 -27.98 -15.24 35.13
N ALA A 490 -28.15 -14.12 35.84
CA ALA A 490 -29.28 -13.85 36.70
C ALA A 490 -30.54 -13.42 35.93
N MET A 491 -30.35 -12.80 34.79
CA MET A 491 -31.42 -12.19 33.97
C MET A 491 -31.07 -12.30 32.48
N PRO A 492 -31.20 -13.45 31.86
CA PRO A 492 -30.79 -13.67 30.47
C PRO A 492 -31.60 -12.88 29.43
N GLU A 493 -32.84 -12.49 29.79
CA GLU A 493 -33.78 -11.80 28.89
C GLU A 493 -33.69 -10.25 28.95
N VAL A 494 -32.62 -9.69 29.53
CA VAL A 494 -32.50 -8.23 29.62
C VAL A 494 -32.07 -7.64 28.27
N ASN A 495 -32.86 -6.72 27.71
CA ASN A 495 -32.66 -6.07 26.43
C ASN A 495 -31.37 -5.21 26.37
N VAL A 496 -30.86 -4.73 27.50
CA VAL A 496 -29.63 -3.92 27.58
C VAL A 496 -28.70 -4.50 28.62
N ASN A 497 -27.58 -5.06 28.20
CA ASN A 497 -26.61 -5.66 29.10
C ASN A 497 -25.81 -4.59 29.88
N MET A 498 -25.12 -5.03 30.92
CA MET A 498 -24.36 -4.16 31.82
C MET A 498 -23.25 -3.42 31.08
N ALA A 499 -22.58 -4.06 30.09
CA ALA A 499 -21.57 -3.43 29.31
C ALA A 499 -22.09 -2.26 28.47
N GLN A 500 -23.20 -2.45 27.80
CA GLN A 500 -23.85 -1.39 27.02
C GLN A 500 -24.18 -0.16 27.88
N ARG A 501 -24.63 -0.39 29.12
CA ARG A 501 -25.06 0.68 30.03
C ARG A 501 -23.91 1.39 30.74
N PHE A 502 -22.87 0.67 31.13
CA PHE A 502 -21.88 1.18 32.09
C PHE A 502 -20.44 1.20 31.59
N TYR A 503 -20.09 0.49 30.49
CA TYR A 503 -18.70 0.40 30.04
C TYR A 503 -18.06 1.77 29.77
N ALA A 504 -18.78 2.64 29.05
CA ALA A 504 -18.25 3.96 28.66
C ALA A 504 -17.96 4.88 29.87
N SER A 505 -18.73 4.76 30.95
CA SER A 505 -18.47 5.50 32.19
C SER A 505 -17.47 4.80 33.09
N CYS A 506 -17.51 3.46 33.16
CA CYS A 506 -16.60 2.69 34.01
C CYS A 506 -15.14 2.81 33.57
N ILE A 507 -14.86 2.79 32.26
CA ILE A 507 -13.51 2.97 31.71
C ILE A 507 -12.94 4.37 31.98
N GLN A 508 -13.76 5.35 32.29
CA GLN A 508 -13.31 6.71 32.63
C GLN A 508 -13.20 6.93 34.13
N THR A 509 -14.19 6.46 34.89
CA THR A 509 -14.34 6.69 36.34
C THR A 509 -14.70 5.40 37.07
N PRO A 510 -13.78 4.42 37.16
CA PRO A 510 -14.10 3.08 37.70
C PRO A 510 -14.58 3.12 39.16
N ALA A 511 -14.01 3.97 40.02
CA ALA A 511 -14.41 4.05 41.42
C ALA A 511 -15.91 4.34 41.60
N LEU A 512 -16.46 5.26 40.80
CA LEU A 512 -17.86 5.64 40.85
C LEU A 512 -18.78 4.50 40.37
N VAL A 513 -18.39 3.85 39.27
CA VAL A 513 -19.26 2.86 38.60
C VAL A 513 -19.17 1.50 39.26
N LEU A 514 -17.96 1.01 39.59
CA LEU A 514 -17.79 -0.32 40.22
C LEU A 514 -18.47 -0.38 41.58
N GLY A 515 -18.48 0.71 42.39
CA GLY A 515 -19.22 0.76 43.65
C GLY A 515 -20.71 0.54 43.44
N ARG A 516 -21.32 1.16 42.42
CA ARG A 516 -22.72 0.94 42.05
C ARG A 516 -22.96 -0.48 41.54
N LEU A 517 -22.08 -1.00 40.69
CA LEU A 517 -22.20 -2.36 40.15
C LEU A 517 -22.08 -3.42 41.25
N SER A 518 -21.21 -3.21 42.25
CA SER A 518 -21.08 -4.09 43.43
C SER A 518 -22.37 -4.17 44.21
N GLN A 519 -23.04 -3.04 44.44
CA GLN A 519 -24.36 -3.05 45.13
C GLN A 519 -25.43 -3.82 44.34
N MET A 520 -25.48 -3.60 43.01
CA MET A 520 -26.43 -4.31 42.14
C MET A 520 -26.13 -5.82 42.07
N CYS A 521 -24.87 -6.21 42.12
CA CYS A 521 -24.40 -7.58 42.03
C CYS A 521 -24.95 -8.46 43.15
N VAL A 522 -25.12 -7.92 44.37
CA VAL A 522 -25.72 -8.66 45.51
C VAL A 522 -27.09 -9.21 45.14
N HIS A 523 -27.93 -8.37 44.51
CA HIS A 523 -29.27 -8.76 44.08
C HIS A 523 -29.25 -9.74 42.91
N HIS A 524 -28.30 -9.58 41.98
CA HIS A 524 -28.17 -10.49 40.85
C HIS A 524 -27.70 -11.87 41.30
N LEU A 525 -26.68 -11.95 42.20
CA LEU A 525 -26.21 -13.21 42.75
C LEU A 525 -27.31 -13.98 43.47
N ALA A 526 -28.19 -13.28 44.20
CA ALA A 526 -29.32 -13.91 44.92
C ALA A 526 -30.35 -14.56 43.96
N LYS A 527 -30.41 -14.12 42.69
CA LYS A 527 -31.32 -14.66 41.66
C LYS A 527 -30.73 -15.86 40.90
N ILE A 528 -29.45 -16.18 41.07
CA ILE A 528 -28.84 -17.33 40.44
C ILE A 528 -29.22 -18.58 41.21
N ASP A 529 -29.94 -19.52 40.62
CA ASP A 529 -30.50 -20.71 41.29
C ASP A 529 -29.44 -21.66 41.84
N THR A 530 -28.27 -21.72 41.22
CA THR A 530 -27.21 -22.69 41.54
C THR A 530 -26.18 -22.10 42.49
N LYS A 531 -26.09 -22.63 43.71
CA LYS A 531 -25.07 -22.23 44.70
C LYS A 531 -23.63 -22.35 44.19
N PHE A 532 -23.36 -23.31 43.31
CA PHE A 532 -22.08 -23.46 42.67
C PHE A 532 -21.64 -22.19 41.94
N TYR A 533 -22.48 -21.64 41.05
CA TYR A 533 -22.17 -20.40 40.33
C TYR A 533 -22.12 -19.17 41.24
N GLN A 534 -22.98 -19.12 42.28
CA GLN A 534 -22.89 -18.02 43.25
C GLN A 534 -21.51 -18.00 43.93
N ASN A 535 -20.99 -19.13 44.35
CA ASN A 535 -19.70 -19.23 45.02
C ASN A 535 -18.55 -18.95 44.03
N LEU A 536 -18.62 -19.52 42.84
CA LEU A 536 -17.61 -19.27 41.78
C LEU A 536 -17.44 -17.78 41.50
N TYR A 537 -18.52 -17.06 41.29
CA TYR A 537 -18.45 -15.61 41.01
C TYR A 537 -17.98 -14.80 42.22
N ARG A 538 -18.35 -15.19 43.45
CA ARG A 538 -17.82 -14.55 44.66
C ARG A 538 -16.31 -14.71 44.77
N GLU A 539 -15.79 -15.90 44.57
CA GLU A 539 -14.35 -16.15 44.58
C GLU A 539 -13.62 -15.37 43.50
N LEU A 540 -14.16 -15.30 42.27
CA LEU A 540 -13.59 -14.51 41.18
C LEU A 540 -13.55 -13.02 41.54
N LEU A 541 -14.64 -12.49 42.07
CA LEU A 541 -14.71 -11.08 42.52
C LEU A 541 -13.74 -10.79 43.65
N GLU A 542 -13.63 -11.68 44.66
CA GLU A 542 -12.68 -11.55 45.76
C GLU A 542 -11.24 -11.47 45.27
N ARG A 543 -10.84 -12.38 44.38
CA ARG A 543 -9.50 -12.38 43.79
C ARG A 543 -9.22 -11.07 43.01
N VAL A 544 -10.18 -10.64 42.19
CA VAL A 544 -10.02 -9.44 41.38
C VAL A 544 -10.01 -8.17 42.25
N HIS A 545 -10.88 -8.10 43.27
CA HIS A 545 -10.87 -6.95 44.21
C HIS A 545 -9.59 -6.90 45.05
N THR A 546 -9.05 -8.05 45.45
CA THR A 546 -7.74 -8.12 46.11
C THR A 546 -6.65 -7.57 45.22
N ALA A 547 -6.67 -7.91 43.92
CA ALA A 547 -5.71 -7.42 42.95
C ALA A 547 -5.86 -5.91 42.61
N ILE A 548 -7.09 -5.37 42.66
CA ILE A 548 -7.32 -3.91 42.56
C ILE A 548 -6.66 -3.17 43.72
N GLY A 549 -6.65 -3.80 44.91
CA GLY A 549 -6.09 -3.21 46.12
C GLY A 549 -7.08 -2.31 46.87
N PRO A 550 -6.59 -1.58 47.90
CA PRO A 550 -7.45 -0.81 48.83
C PRO A 550 -8.10 0.44 48.23
N VAL A 551 -7.59 0.90 47.06
CA VAL A 551 -8.08 2.14 46.45
C VAL A 551 -8.38 1.91 44.98
N ILE A 552 -9.66 2.01 44.62
CA ILE A 552 -10.09 1.96 43.23
C ILE A 552 -9.70 3.29 42.54
N PRO A 553 -9.07 3.28 41.35
CA PRO A 553 -8.75 4.50 40.63
C PRO A 553 -9.98 5.37 40.35
N THR A 554 -9.88 6.68 40.60
CA THR A 554 -11.01 7.61 40.39
C THR A 554 -11.20 7.95 38.92
N THR A 555 -10.09 8.21 38.21
CA THR A 555 -10.09 8.53 36.77
C THR A 555 -8.96 7.77 36.07
N LEU A 556 -9.18 7.40 34.81
CA LEU A 556 -8.19 6.68 34.01
C LEU A 556 -7.72 7.56 32.84
N ASN A 557 -6.40 7.69 32.69
CA ASN A 557 -5.76 8.25 31.49
C ASN A 557 -5.78 7.23 30.33
N LEU A 558 -5.24 7.57 29.18
CA LEU A 558 -5.23 6.72 27.98
C LEU A 558 -4.61 5.34 28.23
N GLU A 559 -3.45 5.31 28.88
CA GLU A 559 -2.75 4.09 29.24
C GLU A 559 -3.62 3.18 30.11
N LYS A 560 -4.16 3.72 31.21
CA LYS A 560 -5.00 2.99 32.15
C LYS A 560 -6.33 2.54 31.54
N GLN A 561 -6.92 3.35 30.64
CA GLN A 561 -8.10 2.93 29.86
C GLN A 561 -7.79 1.75 28.95
N SER A 562 -6.58 1.70 28.37
CA SER A 562 -6.15 0.56 27.54
C SER A 562 -5.96 -0.71 28.38
N TYR A 563 -5.39 -0.62 29.58
CA TYR A 563 -5.34 -1.74 30.53
C TYR A 563 -6.73 -2.19 30.95
N PHE A 564 -7.62 -1.26 31.24
CA PHE A 564 -9.02 -1.59 31.59
C PHE A 564 -9.70 -2.39 30.47
N ALA A 565 -9.58 -1.93 29.22
CA ALA A 565 -10.19 -2.61 28.09
C ALA A 565 -9.64 -4.03 27.88
N LEU A 566 -8.32 -4.22 28.04
CA LEU A 566 -7.69 -5.54 27.98
C LEU A 566 -8.12 -6.45 29.11
N GLY A 567 -8.14 -5.96 30.35
CA GLY A 567 -8.59 -6.73 31.51
C GLY A 567 -10.03 -7.18 31.39
N TYR A 568 -10.91 -6.29 30.89
CA TYR A 568 -12.30 -6.64 30.57
C TYR A 568 -12.37 -7.77 29.52
N TYR A 569 -11.68 -7.61 28.42
CA TYR A 569 -11.68 -8.57 27.32
C TYR A 569 -11.14 -9.94 27.74
N GLN A 570 -9.95 -9.97 28.36
CA GLN A 570 -9.28 -11.22 28.73
C GLN A 570 -10.02 -11.97 29.86
N MET A 571 -10.61 -11.26 30.80
CA MET A 571 -11.45 -11.89 31.84
C MET A 571 -12.70 -12.51 31.25
N TYR A 572 -13.35 -11.83 30.32
CA TYR A 572 -14.52 -12.34 29.62
C TYR A 572 -14.19 -13.63 28.84
N ALA A 573 -13.08 -13.63 28.10
CA ALA A 573 -12.59 -14.81 27.38
C ALA A 573 -12.25 -15.97 28.35
N LYS A 574 -11.63 -15.66 29.50
CA LYS A 574 -11.32 -16.65 30.54
C LYS A 574 -12.58 -17.31 31.07
N MET A 575 -13.58 -16.54 31.48
CA MET A 575 -14.85 -17.10 32.02
C MET A 575 -15.56 -17.99 31.02
N ARG A 576 -15.51 -17.64 29.72
CA ARG A 576 -16.07 -18.49 28.66
C ARG A 576 -15.29 -19.78 28.48
N LYS A 577 -13.96 -19.72 28.47
CA LYS A 577 -13.11 -20.91 28.38
C LYS A 577 -13.40 -21.85 29.56
N ASP A 578 -13.36 -21.33 30.77
CA ASP A 578 -13.60 -22.13 31.99
C ASP A 578 -14.98 -22.84 31.93
N ARG A 579 -15.98 -22.19 31.35
CA ARG A 579 -17.31 -22.77 31.13
C ARG A 579 -17.31 -23.90 30.10
N MET A 580 -16.63 -23.71 28.97
CA MET A 580 -16.52 -24.74 27.93
C MET A 580 -15.77 -25.97 28.43
N ASP A 581 -14.67 -25.76 29.14
CA ASP A 581 -13.86 -26.84 29.74
C ASP A 581 -14.68 -27.66 30.75
N ALA A 582 -15.52 -27.00 31.55
CA ALA A 582 -16.43 -27.69 32.49
C ALA A 582 -17.51 -28.54 31.77
N VAL A 583 -18.04 -28.04 30.64
CA VAL A 583 -19.02 -28.78 29.82
C VAL A 583 -18.38 -30.00 29.17
N HIS A 584 -17.15 -29.88 28.68
CA HIS A 584 -16.42 -31.00 28.09
C HIS A 584 -16.13 -32.09 29.11
N LYS A 585 -15.62 -31.75 30.32
CA LYS A 585 -15.40 -32.70 31.39
C LYS A 585 -16.67 -33.49 31.79
N ASN A 586 -17.78 -32.80 31.91
CA ASN A 586 -19.05 -33.46 32.23
C ASN A 586 -19.57 -34.39 31.12
N LYS A 587 -19.16 -34.19 29.86
CA LYS A 587 -19.50 -35.06 28.73
C LYS A 587 -18.55 -36.29 28.65
N GLU A 588 -17.33 -36.17 29.12
CA GLU A 588 -16.37 -37.29 29.16
C GLU A 588 -16.62 -38.23 30.37
N GLU A 589 -17.24 -37.69 31.44
CA GLU A 589 -17.60 -38.45 32.63
C GLU A 589 -19.02 -39.09 32.59
N ALA A 590 -19.82 -38.76 31.56
CA ALA A 590 -21.17 -39.29 31.33
C ALA A 590 -21.20 -40.33 30.21
#